data_7eea51d0d6ddb6d65b7721ceb3a4befb
#
_entry.id   7eea51d0d6ddb6d65b7721ceb3a4befb
#
_cell.length_a   1.000
_cell.length_b   1.000
_cell.length_c   1.000
_cell.angle_alpha   90.00
_cell.angle_beta   90.00
_cell.angle_gamma   90.00
#
_symmetry.space_group_name_H-M   'P 1'
#
loop_
_entity.id
_entity.type
_entity.pdbx_description
1 polymer ?
#
loop_
_entity_poly.entity_id
_entity_poly.type
_entity_poly.pdbx_seq_one_letter_code
_entity_poly.pdbx_strand_id
1 'polypeptide(L)'
;MAVLTLDYRCCDRKRPLYIKHIEVERIAATARQQLVADSIDAVSFDALRQISGLKINGIDFALEVSTDYAVHDEQGNHVFGVCEFDPAMPDAAMVSISPVGESLSELLALSTLAHELGHAVFDAPGWVVQGSKGPGLFDDIEPTMQRAYRTTTPDSEHLSKALSAKPTTEEHF
;
A
#
# COMPACT_ATOMS: atom_id res chain seq x y z
N MET A 1 -17.44 7.09 -1.37
CA MET A 1 -16.54 6.15 -2.06
C MET A 1 -15.66 6.94 -3.00
N ALA A 2 -14.36 6.79 -2.91
CA ALA A 2 -13.40 7.51 -3.74
C ALA A 2 -12.56 6.54 -4.58
N VAL A 3 -12.26 6.93 -5.83
CA VAL A 3 -11.33 6.21 -6.70
C VAL A 3 -10.12 7.10 -6.92
N LEU A 4 -8.94 6.62 -6.57
CA LEU A 4 -7.69 7.34 -6.82
C LEU A 4 -7.14 7.00 -8.20
N THR A 5 -6.80 8.03 -8.95
CA THR A 5 -6.14 7.88 -10.27
C THR A 5 -4.71 8.42 -10.18
N LEU A 6 -3.74 7.54 -10.37
CA LEU A 6 -2.32 7.86 -10.24
C LEU A 6 -1.50 7.25 -11.38
N ASP A 7 -0.53 7.99 -11.85
CA ASP A 7 0.41 7.54 -12.88
C ASP A 7 1.85 7.81 -12.45
N TYR A 8 2.70 6.82 -12.66
CA TYR A 8 4.13 6.88 -12.43
C TYR A 8 4.89 5.95 -13.39
N ARG A 9 6.20 6.08 -13.45
CA ARG A 9 7.03 5.25 -14.31
C ARG A 9 7.06 3.81 -13.82
N CYS A 10 6.62 2.88 -14.66
CA CYS A 10 6.61 1.46 -14.38
C CYS A 10 7.13 0.65 -15.59
N CYS A 11 7.51 -0.61 -15.34
CA CYS A 11 7.81 -1.57 -16.39
C CYS A 11 6.53 -2.15 -17.01
N ASP A 12 6.66 -2.98 -18.03
CA ASP A 12 5.53 -3.64 -18.72
C ASP A 12 4.69 -4.51 -17.77
N ARG A 13 5.29 -5.04 -16.71
CA ARG A 13 4.60 -5.81 -15.65
C ARG A 13 3.95 -4.92 -14.60
N LYS A 14 3.87 -3.61 -14.83
CA LYS A 14 3.31 -2.61 -13.91
C LYS A 14 3.99 -2.50 -12.55
N ARG A 15 5.20 -3.02 -12.44
CA ARG A 15 6.05 -2.77 -11.27
C ARG A 15 6.71 -1.41 -11.40
N PRO A 16 6.83 -0.63 -10.32
CA PRO A 16 7.51 0.65 -10.38
C PRO A 16 8.96 0.47 -10.84
N LEU A 17 9.40 1.31 -11.76
CA LEU A 17 10.82 1.53 -12.00
C LEU A 17 11.40 2.30 -10.82
N TYR A 18 12.73 2.42 -10.74
CA TYR A 18 13.34 3.24 -9.72
C TYR A 18 12.67 4.61 -9.65
N ILE A 19 12.05 4.92 -8.51
CA ILE A 19 11.33 6.16 -8.24
C ILE A 19 12.15 6.97 -7.24
N LYS A 20 12.51 8.19 -7.60
CA LYS A 20 13.19 9.12 -6.69
C LYS A 20 12.21 9.60 -5.62
N HIS A 21 12.71 9.95 -4.44
CA HIS A 21 11.90 10.44 -3.32
C HIS A 21 10.98 11.60 -3.73
N ILE A 22 11.46 12.54 -4.53
CA ILE A 22 10.66 13.67 -5.03
C ILE A 22 9.48 13.21 -5.91
N GLU A 23 9.60 12.11 -6.62
CA GLU A 23 8.50 11.55 -7.43
C GLU A 23 7.47 10.86 -6.52
N VAL A 24 7.91 10.19 -5.45
CA VAL A 24 7.00 9.63 -4.43
C VAL A 24 6.20 10.76 -3.78
N GLU A 25 6.84 11.85 -3.39
CA GLU A 25 6.16 13.03 -2.85
C GLU A 25 5.14 13.62 -3.83
N ARG A 26 5.48 13.69 -5.12
CA ARG A 26 4.56 14.17 -6.17
C ARG A 26 3.34 13.25 -6.31
N ILE A 27 3.54 11.94 -6.30
CA ILE A 27 2.46 10.95 -6.35
C ILE A 27 1.57 11.08 -5.13
N ALA A 28 2.14 11.17 -3.93
CA ALA A 28 1.42 11.37 -2.69
C ALA A 28 0.63 12.70 -2.68
N ALA A 29 1.21 13.79 -3.18
CA ALA A 29 0.53 15.07 -3.33
C ALA A 29 -0.65 14.98 -4.30
N THR A 30 -0.50 14.25 -5.41
CA THR A 30 -1.58 14.02 -6.38
C THR A 30 -2.71 13.18 -5.75
N ALA A 31 -2.39 12.15 -4.98
CA ALA A 31 -3.39 11.37 -4.24
C ALA A 31 -4.11 12.25 -3.22
N ARG A 32 -3.38 13.05 -2.46
CA ARG A 32 -3.94 13.97 -1.46
C ARG A 32 -4.93 14.95 -2.09
N GLN A 33 -4.60 15.56 -3.24
CA GLN A 33 -5.48 16.49 -3.95
C GLN A 33 -6.82 15.87 -4.39
N GLN A 34 -6.87 14.56 -4.57
CA GLN A 34 -8.10 13.85 -4.90
C GLN A 34 -8.95 13.53 -3.66
N LEU A 35 -8.35 13.54 -2.47
CA LEU A 35 -9.01 13.17 -1.21
C LEU A 35 -9.50 14.36 -0.38
N VAL A 36 -8.88 15.52 -0.55
CA VAL A 36 -9.20 16.72 0.24
C VAL A 36 -9.58 17.87 -0.67
N ALA A 37 -10.57 18.65 -0.24
CA ALA A 37 -11.08 19.78 -1.02
C ALA A 37 -10.14 20.98 -1.00
N ASP A 38 -9.37 21.17 0.07
CA ASP A 38 -8.43 22.27 0.24
C ASP A 38 -6.99 21.73 0.43
N SER A 39 -6.03 22.42 -0.17
CA SER A 39 -4.62 22.04 -0.11
C SER A 39 -4.00 22.12 1.30
N ILE A 40 -4.62 22.86 2.21
CA ILE A 40 -4.18 22.97 3.61
C ILE A 40 -4.77 21.89 4.53
N ASP A 41 -5.83 21.23 4.09
CA ASP A 41 -6.47 20.20 4.90
C ASP A 41 -5.59 18.96 5.06
N ALA A 42 -5.53 18.43 6.26
CA ALA A 42 -4.92 17.13 6.50
C ALA A 42 -5.82 16.01 5.96
N VAL A 43 -5.21 14.97 5.41
CA VAL A 43 -5.95 13.76 5.03
C VAL A 43 -6.38 13.04 6.31
N SER A 44 -7.68 12.83 6.48
CA SER A 44 -8.22 12.13 7.63
C SER A 44 -8.18 10.61 7.42
N PHE A 45 -8.24 9.87 8.53
CA PHE A 45 -8.38 8.42 8.51
C PHE A 45 -9.63 7.98 7.73
N ASP A 46 -10.76 8.67 7.92
CA ASP A 46 -12.00 8.36 7.20
C ASP A 46 -11.90 8.63 5.71
N ALA A 47 -11.16 9.65 5.28
CA ALA A 47 -10.93 9.89 3.86
C ALA A 47 -10.13 8.75 3.21
N LEU A 48 -9.10 8.24 3.88
CA LEU A 48 -8.34 7.08 3.40
C LEU A 48 -9.19 5.80 3.39
N ARG A 49 -9.99 5.57 4.43
CA ARG A 49 -10.84 4.40 4.55
C ARG A 49 -11.96 4.34 3.49
N GLN A 50 -12.35 5.48 2.95
CA GLN A 50 -13.39 5.57 1.92
C GLN A 50 -12.88 5.32 0.50
N ILE A 51 -11.60 5.11 0.31
CA ILE A 51 -11.05 4.72 -0.99
C ILE A 51 -11.56 3.32 -1.30
N SER A 52 -12.25 3.18 -2.42
CA SER A 52 -12.88 1.92 -2.85
C SER A 52 -12.36 1.40 -4.19
N GLY A 53 -11.45 2.12 -4.81
CA GLY A 53 -10.86 1.70 -6.06
C GLY A 53 -9.61 2.49 -6.40
N LEU A 54 -8.76 1.88 -7.19
CA LEU A 54 -7.50 2.45 -7.67
C LEU A 54 -7.42 2.31 -9.19
N LYS A 55 -7.03 3.40 -9.85
CA LYS A 55 -6.63 3.40 -11.24
C LYS A 55 -5.17 3.81 -11.34
N ILE A 56 -4.30 2.82 -11.47
CA ILE A 56 -2.85 3.01 -11.40
C ILE A 56 -2.21 2.62 -12.74
N ASN A 57 -1.55 3.57 -13.39
CA ASN A 57 -0.88 3.32 -14.68
C ASN A 57 -1.81 2.63 -15.72
N GLY A 58 -3.10 3.00 -15.73
CA GLY A 58 -4.11 2.44 -16.61
C GLY A 58 -4.67 1.09 -16.18
N ILE A 59 -4.32 0.58 -15.00
CA ILE A 59 -4.90 -0.62 -14.41
C ILE A 59 -5.96 -0.20 -13.40
N ASP A 60 -7.19 -0.66 -13.61
CA ASP A 60 -8.32 -0.43 -12.70
C ASP A 60 -8.54 -1.67 -11.82
N PHE A 61 -8.63 -1.47 -10.51
CA PHE A 61 -8.98 -2.55 -9.58
C PHE A 61 -9.69 -2.00 -8.35
N ALA A 62 -10.52 -2.83 -7.74
CA ALA A 62 -11.19 -2.50 -6.48
C ALA A 62 -10.20 -2.49 -5.33
N LEU A 63 -10.46 -1.64 -4.35
CA LEU A 63 -9.74 -1.62 -3.08
C LEU A 63 -10.75 -1.85 -1.94
N GLU A 64 -10.52 -2.89 -1.17
CA GLU A 64 -11.26 -3.14 0.06
C GLU A 64 -10.42 -2.73 1.26
N VAL A 65 -10.98 -1.89 2.12
CA VAL A 65 -10.30 -1.44 3.35
C VAL A 65 -11.05 -1.98 4.57
N SER A 66 -10.39 -2.82 5.36
CA SER A 66 -10.91 -3.38 6.61
C SER A 66 -10.17 -2.82 7.82
N THR A 67 -10.93 -2.44 8.87
CA THR A 67 -10.39 -1.85 10.10
C THR A 67 -10.97 -2.50 11.36
N ASP A 68 -11.72 -3.59 11.21
CA ASP A 68 -12.59 -4.11 12.26
C ASP A 68 -12.00 -5.33 12.99
N TYR A 69 -10.97 -5.94 12.41
CA TYR A 69 -10.39 -7.19 12.92
C TYR A 69 -8.88 -7.08 13.10
N ALA A 70 -8.37 -7.74 14.15
CA ALA A 70 -6.94 -7.86 14.36
C ALA A 70 -6.26 -8.60 13.21
N VAL A 71 -5.18 -8.04 12.72
CA VAL A 71 -4.41 -8.59 11.59
C VAL A 71 -3.23 -9.40 12.13
N HIS A 72 -2.96 -10.53 11.49
CA HIS A 72 -1.87 -11.43 11.86
C HIS A 72 -1.05 -11.78 10.62
N ASP A 73 0.24 -11.99 10.82
CA ASP A 73 1.12 -12.51 9.79
C ASP A 73 0.93 -14.02 9.56
N GLU A 74 1.69 -14.59 8.64
CA GLU A 74 1.61 -16.04 8.31
C GLU A 74 2.05 -16.94 9.47
N GLN A 75 2.81 -16.42 10.43
CA GLN A 75 3.24 -17.10 11.64
C GLN A 75 2.24 -16.96 12.80
N GLY A 76 1.18 -16.16 12.60
CA GLY A 76 0.17 -15.88 13.62
C GLY A 76 0.55 -14.75 14.59
N ASN A 77 1.62 -14.01 14.31
CA ASN A 77 1.97 -12.84 15.11
C ASN A 77 1.06 -11.66 14.74
N HIS A 78 0.64 -10.91 15.77
CA HIS A 78 -0.14 -9.71 15.54
C HIS A 78 0.70 -8.65 14.79
N VAL A 79 0.12 -8.06 13.74
CA VAL A 79 0.73 -6.97 12.95
C VAL A 79 -0.20 -5.77 12.89
N PHE A 80 0.32 -4.59 12.57
CA PHE A 80 -0.49 -3.38 12.49
C PHE A 80 -1.36 -3.34 11.24
N GLY A 81 -0.85 -3.81 10.13
CA GLY A 81 -1.56 -3.83 8.86
C GLY A 81 -0.97 -4.76 7.84
N VAL A 82 -1.73 -4.98 6.79
CA VAL A 82 -1.35 -5.79 5.63
C VAL A 82 -2.03 -5.24 4.39
N CYS A 83 -1.30 -5.23 3.28
CA CYS A 83 -1.86 -5.14 1.93
C CYS A 83 -1.73 -6.51 1.28
N GLU A 84 -2.82 -7.04 0.76
CA GLU A 84 -2.85 -8.39 0.18
C GLU A 84 -3.63 -8.43 -1.13
N PHE A 85 -3.26 -9.39 -1.96
CA PHE A 85 -3.90 -9.72 -3.21
C PHE A 85 -4.20 -11.22 -3.24
N ASP A 86 -5.47 -11.54 -3.48
CA ASP A 86 -5.92 -12.91 -3.63
C ASP A 86 -6.17 -13.20 -5.12
N PRO A 87 -5.48 -14.19 -5.70
CA PRO A 87 -5.73 -14.62 -7.08
C PRO A 87 -7.16 -15.08 -7.37
N ALA A 88 -7.91 -15.47 -6.34
CA ALA A 88 -9.34 -15.80 -6.47
C ALA A 88 -10.20 -14.55 -6.71
N MET A 89 -9.69 -13.36 -6.39
CA MET A 89 -10.31 -12.06 -6.65
C MET A 89 -9.35 -11.17 -7.45
N PRO A 90 -9.09 -11.48 -8.72
CA PRO A 90 -7.99 -10.91 -9.49
C PRO A 90 -8.15 -9.41 -9.78
N ASP A 91 -9.35 -8.86 -9.60
CA ASP A 91 -9.67 -7.46 -9.86
C ASP A 91 -9.71 -6.61 -8.57
N ALA A 92 -9.20 -7.13 -7.45
CA ALA A 92 -9.23 -6.45 -6.16
C ALA A 92 -7.91 -6.59 -5.39
N ALA A 93 -7.60 -5.57 -4.60
CA ALA A 93 -6.61 -5.65 -3.54
C ALA A 93 -7.29 -5.34 -2.20
N MET A 94 -6.77 -5.90 -1.11
CA MET A 94 -7.29 -5.68 0.24
C MET A 94 -6.24 -5.01 1.10
N VAL A 95 -6.68 -4.01 1.85
CA VAL A 95 -5.88 -3.36 2.90
C VAL A 95 -6.60 -3.58 4.22
N SER A 96 -5.94 -4.25 5.15
CA SER A 96 -6.46 -4.47 6.49
C SER A 96 -5.53 -3.86 7.52
N ILE A 97 -6.10 -3.14 8.47
CA ILE A 97 -5.38 -2.64 9.64
C ILE A 97 -6.06 -3.10 10.91
N SER A 98 -5.26 -3.37 11.93
CA SER A 98 -5.79 -3.73 13.25
C SER A 98 -6.59 -2.58 13.84
N PRO A 99 -7.63 -2.86 14.64
CA PRO A 99 -8.50 -1.83 15.20
C PRO A 99 -7.73 -0.86 16.10
N VAL A 100 -8.18 0.40 16.10
CA VAL A 100 -7.71 1.39 17.07
C VAL A 100 -8.05 0.91 18.49
N GLY A 101 -7.05 0.94 19.39
CA GLY A 101 -7.19 0.47 20.77
C GLY A 101 -5.87 0.56 21.53
N GLU A 102 -5.65 -0.34 22.47
CA GLU A 102 -4.46 -0.32 23.33
C GLU A 102 -3.14 -0.46 22.56
N SER A 103 -3.12 -1.26 21.49
CA SER A 103 -1.92 -1.53 20.69
C SER A 103 -1.75 -0.60 19.48
N LEU A 104 -2.82 0.08 19.04
CA LEU A 104 -2.82 0.92 17.84
C LEU A 104 -3.54 2.24 18.14
N SER A 105 -2.77 3.31 18.34
CA SER A 105 -3.33 4.67 18.50
C SER A 105 -3.92 5.17 17.18
N GLU A 106 -4.80 6.17 17.22
CA GLU A 106 -5.40 6.79 16.04
C GLU A 106 -4.34 7.30 15.04
N LEU A 107 -3.29 7.95 15.55
CA LEU A 107 -2.20 8.45 14.70
C LEU A 107 -1.42 7.31 14.06
N LEU A 108 -1.17 6.24 14.79
CA LEU A 108 -0.47 5.07 14.26
C LEU A 108 -1.37 4.31 13.27
N ALA A 109 -2.68 4.25 13.50
CA ALA A 109 -3.64 3.69 12.56
C ALA A 109 -3.67 4.47 11.24
N LEU A 110 -3.70 5.81 11.30
CA LEU A 110 -3.62 6.66 10.12
C LEU A 110 -2.32 6.41 9.33
N SER A 111 -1.19 6.40 10.03
CA SER A 111 0.13 6.13 9.44
C SER A 111 0.21 4.71 8.86
N THR A 112 -0.39 3.72 9.52
CA THR A 112 -0.43 2.34 9.04
C THR A 112 -1.29 2.23 7.79
N LEU A 113 -2.50 2.81 7.80
CA LEU A 113 -3.38 2.80 6.63
C LEU A 113 -2.71 3.48 5.43
N ALA A 114 -2.05 4.62 5.62
CA ALA A 114 -1.31 5.30 4.57
C ALA A 114 -0.15 4.44 4.02
N HIS A 115 0.53 3.68 4.89
CA HIS A 115 1.60 2.76 4.51
C HIS A 115 1.07 1.60 3.65
N GLU A 116 0.00 0.95 4.09
CA GLU A 116 -0.60 -0.16 3.35
C GLU A 116 -1.22 0.30 2.02
N LEU A 117 -1.79 1.51 1.97
CA LEU A 117 -2.21 2.15 0.72
C LEU A 117 -1.02 2.40 -0.22
N GLY A 118 0.16 2.67 0.32
CA GLY A 118 1.40 2.73 -0.47
C GLY A 118 1.67 1.42 -1.20
N HIS A 119 1.54 0.28 -0.52
CA HIS A 119 1.64 -1.05 -1.15
C HIS A 119 0.54 -1.26 -2.21
N ALA A 120 -0.70 -0.85 -1.93
CA ALA A 120 -1.78 -0.92 -2.90
C ALA A 120 -1.51 -0.06 -4.16
N VAL A 121 -0.80 1.06 -4.03
CA VAL A 121 -0.43 1.93 -5.17
C VAL A 121 0.76 1.37 -5.94
N PHE A 122 1.80 0.88 -5.27
CA PHE A 122 3.08 0.53 -5.91
C PHE A 122 3.23 -0.96 -6.23
N ASP A 123 2.69 -1.85 -5.42
CA ASP A 123 2.87 -3.29 -5.57
C ASP A 123 1.65 -3.98 -6.20
N ALA A 124 0.43 -3.62 -5.78
CA ALA A 124 -0.79 -4.29 -6.23
C ALA A 124 -1.03 -4.23 -7.74
N PRO A 125 -0.72 -3.15 -8.50
CA PRO A 125 -0.87 -3.18 -9.95
C PRO A 125 -0.09 -4.32 -10.62
N GLY A 126 1.11 -4.63 -10.12
CA GLY A 126 1.90 -5.76 -10.58
C GLY A 126 1.27 -7.10 -10.27
N TRP A 127 0.68 -7.24 -9.09
CA TRP A 127 -0.03 -8.46 -8.66
C TRP A 127 -1.29 -8.68 -9.49
N VAL A 128 -2.09 -7.65 -9.72
CA VAL A 128 -3.31 -7.70 -10.54
C VAL A 128 -2.98 -8.10 -11.98
N VAL A 129 -1.98 -7.51 -12.59
CA VAL A 129 -1.56 -7.87 -13.96
C VAL A 129 -1.05 -9.31 -14.03
N GLN A 130 -0.34 -9.78 -13.02
CA GLN A 130 0.15 -11.16 -12.97
C GLN A 130 -1.00 -12.15 -12.75
N GLY A 131 -1.95 -11.82 -11.89
CA GLY A 131 -3.13 -12.65 -11.60
C GLY A 131 -4.11 -12.73 -12.78
N SER A 132 -4.22 -11.65 -13.57
CA SER A 132 -5.10 -11.59 -14.76
C SER A 132 -4.58 -12.41 -15.95
N LYS A 133 -3.29 -12.66 -15.98
CA LYS A 133 -2.68 -13.58 -16.96
C LYS A 133 -2.84 -14.99 -16.46
N GLY A 134 -3.98 -15.60 -16.60
CA GLY A 134 -4.18 -16.99 -16.20
C GLY A 134 -2.97 -17.89 -16.49
N PRO A 135 -2.85 -19.11 -15.95
CA PRO A 135 -1.69 -19.94 -16.12
C PRO A 135 -1.35 -20.05 -17.60
N GLY A 136 -0.20 -19.52 -18.00
CA GLY A 136 0.31 -19.66 -19.35
C GLY A 136 0.47 -21.16 -19.61
N LEU A 137 0.34 -21.56 -20.87
CA LEU A 137 0.41 -22.98 -21.31
C LEU A 137 1.69 -23.71 -20.82
N PHE A 138 2.67 -22.96 -20.28
CA PHE A 138 3.97 -23.44 -19.80
C PHE A 138 4.32 -22.97 -18.37
N ASP A 139 3.42 -22.27 -17.67
CA ASP A 139 3.65 -21.83 -16.30
C ASP A 139 2.97 -22.82 -15.35
N ASP A 140 3.73 -23.77 -14.83
CA ASP A 140 3.32 -24.67 -13.73
C ASP A 140 3.20 -23.95 -12.37
N ILE A 141 3.23 -22.61 -12.37
CA ILE A 141 3.14 -21.82 -11.15
C ILE A 141 1.72 -21.30 -11.01
N GLU A 142 0.98 -21.92 -10.08
CA GLU A 142 -0.31 -21.38 -9.64
C GLU A 142 -0.10 -19.95 -9.08
N PRO A 143 -0.97 -18.98 -9.42
CA PRO A 143 -0.91 -17.68 -8.83
C PRO A 143 -1.07 -17.79 -7.32
N THR A 144 -0.07 -17.31 -6.58
CA THR A 144 -0.07 -17.34 -5.12
C THR A 144 -0.54 -16.02 -4.54
N MET A 145 -1.14 -16.08 -3.34
CA MET A 145 -1.49 -14.90 -2.57
C MET A 145 -0.24 -14.04 -2.32
N GLN A 146 -0.36 -12.74 -2.58
CA GLN A 146 0.71 -11.77 -2.35
C GLN A 146 0.38 -10.94 -1.12
N ARG A 147 1.35 -10.67 -0.27
CA ARG A 147 1.18 -9.93 0.98
C ARG A 147 2.36 -9.02 1.29
N ALA A 148 2.05 -7.85 1.82
CA ALA A 148 3.01 -6.95 2.44
C ALA A 148 2.50 -6.56 3.83
N TYR A 149 3.36 -6.59 4.85
CA TYR A 149 2.97 -6.40 6.25
C TYR A 149 3.66 -5.19 6.88
N ARG A 150 2.95 -4.52 7.78
CA ARG A 150 3.53 -3.61 8.76
C ARG A 150 3.55 -4.27 10.13
N THR A 151 4.74 -4.58 10.63
CA THR A 151 4.94 -5.27 11.91
C THR A 151 4.61 -4.39 13.12
N THR A 152 4.21 -5.03 14.25
CA THR A 152 3.87 -4.36 15.51
C THR A 152 5.09 -3.85 16.27
N THR A 153 6.22 -4.51 16.14
CA THR A 153 7.48 -4.01 16.67
C THR A 153 8.08 -3.10 15.62
N PRO A 154 8.12 -1.78 15.85
CA PRO A 154 9.19 -1.04 15.25
C PRO A 154 10.43 -1.76 15.78
N ASP A 155 11.14 -2.45 14.92
CA ASP A 155 12.50 -2.79 15.24
C ASP A 155 13.13 -1.48 15.65
N SER A 156 13.35 -1.32 16.96
CA SER A 156 13.88 -0.07 17.50
C SER A 156 15.26 0.24 16.87
N GLU A 157 15.93 -0.78 16.32
CA GLU A 157 17.10 -0.67 15.48
C GLU A 157 16.80 -0.09 14.09
N HIS A 158 15.69 -0.46 13.42
CA HIS A 158 15.35 0.10 12.10
C HIS A 158 14.78 1.52 12.23
N LEU A 159 14.02 1.81 13.26
CA LEU A 159 13.54 3.17 13.52
C LEU A 159 14.70 4.07 13.96
N SER A 160 15.61 3.60 14.79
CA SER A 160 16.81 4.36 15.18
C SER A 160 17.77 4.53 14.01
N LYS A 161 17.90 3.56 13.11
CA LYS A 161 18.67 3.71 11.86
C LYS A 161 17.98 4.66 10.89
N ALA A 162 16.67 4.57 10.72
CA ALA A 162 15.92 5.50 9.85
C ALA A 162 15.90 6.93 10.39
N LEU A 163 15.85 7.11 11.72
CA LEU A 163 15.90 8.41 12.38
C LEU A 163 17.32 8.94 12.58
N SER A 164 18.33 8.07 12.65
CA SER A 164 19.74 8.43 12.80
C SER A 164 20.52 8.43 11.49
N ALA A 165 20.00 7.87 10.41
CA ALA A 165 20.54 8.04 9.08
C ALA A 165 20.37 9.50 8.69
N LYS A 166 21.37 10.33 9.00
CA LYS A 166 21.55 11.57 8.23
C LYS A 166 21.68 11.12 6.78
N PRO A 167 20.86 11.67 5.86
CA PRO A 167 21.05 11.39 4.45
C PRO A 167 22.47 11.81 4.10
N THR A 168 23.33 10.83 3.90
CA THR A 168 24.61 11.10 3.26
C THR A 168 24.30 11.42 1.81
N THR A 169 24.98 12.41 1.26
CA THR A 169 24.77 12.89 -0.12
C THR A 169 24.95 11.77 -1.17
N GLU A 170 25.46 10.61 -0.76
CA GLU A 170 25.67 9.42 -1.59
C GLU A 170 24.46 8.48 -1.67
N GLU A 171 23.46 8.62 -0.78
CA GLU A 171 22.24 7.82 -0.80
C GLU A 171 21.11 8.47 -1.62
N HIS A 172 21.38 9.62 -2.24
CA HIS A 172 20.45 10.35 -3.09
C HIS A 172 20.65 10.09 -4.60
N PHE A 173 21.41 9.06 -4.96
CA PHE A 173 21.63 8.68 -6.36
C PHE A 173 21.06 7.30 -6.68
#